data_0ece6620a9af07723cd9e5c667a07999
#
_entry.id   0ece6620a9af07723cd9e5c667a07999
#
_cell.length_a   1.000
_cell.length_b   1.000
_cell.length_c   1.000
_cell.angle_alpha   90.00
_cell.angle_beta   90.00
_cell.angle_gamma   90.00
#
_symmetry.space_group_name_H-M   'P 1'
#
loop_
_entity.id
_entity.type
_entity.pdbx_description
1 polymer ?
#
loop_
_entity_poly.entity_id
_entity_poly.type
_entity_poly.pdbx_seq_one_letter_code
_entity_poly.pdbx_strand_id
1 'polypeptide(L)'
;MEENKTLSELKNTKGMVVGHDRIERFRAAFRGEVIQPGDSGYEKARKIWNASIDKRPGIIAQCSGVADVVAAVNFARENELLVAVRGGGHNVSGRALCDDGIVIDLSGMKGIHVDAKNHSARVQAGATLGDLDRRRMSLDWLFQQGLYPRQASADSR
;
A
#
# COMPACT_ATOMS: atom_id res chain seq x y z
N MET A 1 -26.14 -25.44 -8.67
CA MET A 1 -26.60 -24.13 -8.20
C MET A 1 -25.35 -23.28 -8.04
N GLU A 2 -25.05 -22.47 -9.04
CA GLU A 2 -23.97 -21.47 -8.90
C GLU A 2 -24.52 -20.37 -7.96
N GLU A 3 -23.90 -20.27 -6.78
CA GLU A 3 -24.12 -19.11 -5.91
C GLU A 3 -23.77 -17.87 -6.74
N ASN A 4 -24.75 -17.06 -6.99
CA ASN A 4 -24.62 -15.75 -7.61
C ASN A 4 -23.80 -14.87 -6.66
N LYS A 5 -22.47 -14.99 -6.78
CA LYS A 5 -21.50 -14.25 -5.97
C LYS A 5 -21.63 -12.79 -6.38
N THR A 6 -22.49 -12.06 -5.69
CA THR A 6 -22.71 -10.64 -5.91
C THR A 6 -21.34 -9.98 -5.92
N LEU A 7 -20.90 -9.52 -7.08
CA LEU A 7 -19.66 -8.76 -7.21
C LEU A 7 -19.78 -7.56 -6.28
N SER A 8 -18.83 -7.38 -5.37
CA SER A 8 -18.84 -6.23 -4.49
C SER A 8 -18.66 -4.97 -5.33
N GLU A 9 -19.60 -4.06 -5.22
CA GLU A 9 -19.58 -2.79 -5.92
C GLU A 9 -18.89 -1.74 -5.07
N LEU A 10 -18.23 -0.77 -5.71
CA LEU A 10 -17.70 0.38 -5.01
C LEU A 10 -18.84 1.23 -4.49
N LYS A 11 -18.97 1.34 -3.17
CA LYS A 11 -20.00 2.15 -2.52
C LYS A 11 -19.39 3.25 -1.67
N ASN A 12 -20.08 4.37 -1.63
CA ASN A 12 -19.75 5.45 -0.72
C ASN A 12 -20.23 5.15 0.73
N THR A 13 -19.86 5.98 1.68
CA THR A 13 -20.24 5.83 3.11
C THR A 13 -21.76 5.91 3.34
N LYS A 14 -22.53 6.37 2.36
CA LYS A 14 -24.00 6.41 2.39
C LYS A 14 -24.65 5.20 1.68
N GLY A 15 -23.83 4.24 1.23
CA GLY A 15 -24.30 3.03 0.52
C GLY A 15 -24.65 3.23 -0.96
N MET A 16 -24.36 4.40 -1.52
CA MET A 16 -24.63 4.67 -2.95
C MET A 16 -23.46 4.14 -3.80
N VAL A 17 -23.81 3.50 -4.92
CA VAL A 17 -22.85 2.97 -5.89
C VAL A 17 -22.15 4.11 -6.63
N VAL A 18 -20.85 4.05 -6.74
CA VAL A 18 -20.06 4.99 -7.56
C VAL A 18 -20.16 4.60 -9.03
N GLY A 19 -20.53 5.57 -9.87
CA GLY A 19 -20.74 5.33 -11.30
C GLY A 19 -19.48 4.85 -12.01
N HIS A 20 -19.67 3.89 -12.93
CA HIS A 20 -18.60 3.28 -13.72
C HIS A 20 -17.69 4.30 -14.42
N ASP A 21 -18.27 5.35 -15.03
CA ASP A 21 -17.52 6.41 -15.71
C ASP A 21 -16.51 7.13 -14.81
N ARG A 22 -16.81 7.27 -13.51
CA ARG A 22 -15.90 7.88 -12.53
C ARG A 22 -14.73 6.96 -12.25
N ILE A 23 -14.99 5.66 -12.15
CA ILE A 23 -13.97 4.64 -11.91
C ILE A 23 -13.05 4.56 -13.13
N GLU A 24 -13.58 4.55 -14.35
CA GLU A 24 -12.77 4.50 -15.56
C GLU A 24 -11.89 5.74 -15.75
N ARG A 25 -12.40 6.93 -15.44
CA ARG A 25 -11.59 8.16 -15.43
C ARG A 25 -10.47 8.09 -14.39
N PHE A 26 -10.76 7.58 -13.21
CA PHE A 26 -9.75 7.39 -12.18
C PHE A 26 -8.69 6.38 -12.65
N ARG A 27 -9.11 5.23 -13.20
CA ARG A 27 -8.21 4.19 -13.75
C ARG A 27 -7.31 4.75 -14.84
N ALA A 28 -7.85 5.53 -15.77
CA ALA A 28 -7.09 6.12 -16.88
C ALA A 28 -6.02 7.15 -16.44
N ALA A 29 -6.26 7.85 -15.32
CA ALA A 29 -5.32 8.83 -14.77
C ALA A 29 -4.30 8.23 -13.79
N PHE A 30 -4.49 6.98 -13.38
CA PHE A 30 -3.68 6.29 -12.39
C PHE A 30 -2.48 5.59 -13.05
N ARG A 31 -1.27 5.76 -12.53
CA ARG A 31 -0.04 5.16 -13.09
C ARG A 31 0.18 3.72 -12.63
N GLY A 32 -0.25 3.42 -11.42
CA GLY A 32 -0.22 2.08 -10.87
C GLY A 32 -1.36 1.22 -11.41
N GLU A 33 -1.82 0.26 -10.66
CA GLU A 33 -2.90 -0.64 -11.06
C GLU A 33 -4.15 -0.39 -10.22
N VAL A 34 -5.31 -0.32 -10.89
CA VAL A 34 -6.62 -0.23 -10.24
C VAL A 34 -7.36 -1.55 -10.47
N ILE A 35 -7.54 -2.29 -9.39
CA ILE A 35 -8.12 -3.64 -9.42
C ILE A 35 -9.52 -3.60 -8.83
N GLN A 36 -10.49 -4.19 -9.53
CA GLN A 36 -11.90 -4.29 -9.13
C GLN A 36 -12.33 -5.74 -8.95
N PRO A 37 -13.43 -5.99 -8.23
CA PRO A 37 -14.08 -7.29 -8.22
C PRO A 37 -14.40 -7.76 -9.64
N GLY A 38 -13.97 -8.99 -9.98
CA GLY A 38 -14.07 -9.54 -11.35
C GLY A 38 -12.76 -9.51 -12.12
N ASP A 39 -11.80 -8.65 -11.77
CA ASP A 39 -10.47 -8.70 -12.38
C ASP A 39 -9.70 -9.96 -11.92
N SER A 40 -8.91 -10.54 -12.82
CA SER A 40 -8.18 -11.80 -12.57
C SER A 40 -7.22 -11.76 -11.37
N GLY A 41 -6.74 -10.57 -11.01
CA GLY A 41 -5.84 -10.32 -9.86
C GLY A 41 -6.55 -10.07 -8.53
N TYR A 42 -7.86 -9.81 -8.52
CA TYR A 42 -8.58 -9.30 -7.37
C TYR A 42 -8.51 -10.21 -6.14
N GLU A 43 -8.76 -11.51 -6.28
CA GLU A 43 -8.75 -12.45 -5.16
C GLU A 43 -7.36 -12.56 -4.51
N LYS A 44 -6.30 -12.39 -5.28
CA LYS A 44 -4.93 -12.33 -4.77
C LYS A 44 -4.65 -10.97 -4.11
N ALA A 45 -5.05 -9.89 -4.75
CA ALA A 45 -4.77 -8.53 -4.29
C ALA A 45 -5.47 -8.18 -2.98
N ARG A 46 -6.68 -8.70 -2.72
CA ARG A 46 -7.41 -8.44 -1.47
C ARG A 46 -6.93 -9.23 -0.25
N LYS A 47 -6.06 -10.22 -0.43
CA LYS A 47 -5.52 -11.01 0.70
C LYS A 47 -4.49 -10.22 1.48
N ILE A 48 -4.52 -10.40 2.81
CA ILE A 48 -3.51 -9.92 3.75
C ILE A 48 -2.94 -11.09 4.52
N TRP A 49 -1.89 -10.85 5.30
CA TRP A 49 -1.22 -11.90 6.08
C TRP A 49 -2.17 -12.65 7.03
N ASN A 50 -3.08 -11.93 7.70
CA ASN A 50 -4.09 -12.56 8.54
C ASN A 50 -5.24 -13.09 7.66
N ALA A 51 -5.19 -14.39 7.34
CA ALA A 51 -6.18 -15.05 6.49
C ALA A 51 -7.60 -15.12 7.10
N SER A 52 -7.78 -14.84 8.41
CA SER A 52 -9.09 -14.73 9.03
C SER A 52 -9.87 -13.49 8.61
N ILE A 53 -9.18 -12.51 8.01
CA ILE A 53 -9.79 -11.27 7.52
C ILE A 53 -10.18 -11.45 6.06
N ASP A 54 -11.48 -11.59 5.80
CA ASP A 54 -12.03 -11.80 4.46
C ASP A 54 -12.91 -10.61 4.03
N LYS A 55 -12.29 -9.43 3.89
CA LYS A 55 -12.97 -8.23 3.41
C LYS A 55 -12.93 -8.10 1.90
N ARG A 56 -13.94 -7.42 1.34
CA ARG A 56 -14.14 -7.26 -0.10
C ARG A 56 -14.19 -5.78 -0.49
N PRO A 57 -13.03 -5.16 -0.73
CA PRO A 57 -12.99 -3.77 -1.21
C PRO A 57 -13.63 -3.63 -2.59
N GLY A 58 -14.32 -2.51 -2.83
CA GLY A 58 -14.85 -2.17 -4.14
C GLY A 58 -13.75 -1.79 -5.14
N ILE A 59 -12.62 -1.22 -4.64
CA ILE A 59 -11.41 -0.94 -5.43
C ILE A 59 -10.16 -1.19 -4.58
N ILE A 60 -9.12 -1.74 -5.24
CA ILE A 60 -7.75 -1.78 -4.72
C ILE A 60 -6.89 -0.95 -5.66
N ALA A 61 -6.40 0.20 -5.17
CA ALA A 61 -5.52 1.10 -5.92
C ALA A 61 -4.06 0.83 -5.54
N GLN A 62 -3.35 0.06 -6.35
CA GLN A 62 -1.94 -0.26 -6.16
C GLN A 62 -1.06 0.90 -6.63
N CYS A 63 -0.59 1.71 -5.69
CA CYS A 63 0.17 2.91 -5.99
C CYS A 63 1.62 2.59 -6.39
N SER A 64 2.07 3.17 -7.49
CA SER A 64 3.47 3.14 -7.95
C SER A 64 4.30 4.32 -7.44
N GLY A 65 3.64 5.40 -6.98
CA GLY A 65 4.29 6.60 -6.49
C GLY A 65 3.35 7.58 -5.79
N VAL A 66 3.91 8.70 -5.31
CA VAL A 66 3.18 9.71 -4.54
C VAL A 66 2.01 10.31 -5.33
N ALA A 67 2.16 10.48 -6.64
CA ALA A 67 1.09 11.00 -7.50
C ALA A 67 -0.16 10.10 -7.47
N ASP A 68 0.02 8.78 -7.46
CA ASP A 68 -1.07 7.82 -7.36
C ASP A 68 -1.76 7.89 -6.00
N VAL A 69 -0.98 8.07 -4.92
CA VAL A 69 -1.53 8.25 -3.57
C VAL A 69 -2.43 9.48 -3.51
N VAL A 70 -1.95 10.61 -4.08
CA VAL A 70 -2.72 11.86 -4.15
C VAL A 70 -4.01 11.65 -4.96
N ALA A 71 -3.91 10.99 -6.11
CA ALA A 71 -5.06 10.69 -6.96
C ALA A 71 -6.09 9.80 -6.24
N ALA A 72 -5.64 8.74 -5.54
CA ALA A 72 -6.51 7.84 -4.80
C ALA A 72 -7.20 8.54 -3.62
N VAL A 73 -6.49 9.39 -2.88
CA VAL A 73 -7.07 10.17 -1.77
C VAL A 73 -8.11 11.17 -2.28
N ASN A 74 -7.82 11.88 -3.39
CA ASN A 74 -8.77 12.82 -3.98
C ASN A 74 -10.01 12.09 -4.49
N PHE A 75 -9.83 10.98 -5.20
CA PHE A 75 -10.95 10.16 -5.69
C PHE A 75 -11.82 9.66 -4.53
N ALA A 76 -11.20 9.19 -3.44
CA ALA A 76 -11.92 8.74 -2.26
C ALA A 76 -12.72 9.87 -1.61
N ARG A 77 -12.12 11.05 -1.46
CA ARG A 77 -12.77 12.24 -0.89
C ARG A 77 -13.94 12.71 -1.74
N GLU A 78 -13.76 12.83 -3.05
CA GLU A 78 -14.78 13.31 -3.99
C GLU A 78 -15.99 12.38 -4.09
N ASN A 79 -15.78 11.09 -3.81
CA ASN A 79 -16.84 10.08 -3.85
C ASN A 79 -17.27 9.62 -2.44
N GLU A 80 -16.82 10.27 -1.38
CA GLU A 80 -17.15 9.95 0.02
C GLU A 80 -16.92 8.47 0.37
N LEU A 81 -15.81 7.89 -0.08
CA LEU A 81 -15.51 6.47 0.09
C LEU A 81 -14.95 6.15 1.49
N LEU A 82 -15.23 4.94 1.97
CA LEU A 82 -14.47 4.33 3.05
C LEU A 82 -13.06 4.01 2.55
N VAL A 83 -12.05 4.46 3.28
CA VAL A 83 -10.64 4.29 2.90
C VAL A 83 -9.92 3.36 3.87
N ALA A 84 -9.21 2.39 3.33
CA ALA A 84 -8.18 1.65 4.07
C ALA A 84 -6.82 1.87 3.39
N VAL A 85 -5.76 1.90 4.18
CA VAL A 85 -4.38 2.02 3.68
C VAL A 85 -3.61 0.76 4.02
N ARG A 86 -2.92 0.20 3.04
CA ARG A 86 -2.11 -1.01 3.19
C ARG A 86 -0.67 -0.76 2.76
N GLY A 87 0.29 -1.07 3.65
CA GLY A 87 1.69 -1.25 3.32
C GLY A 87 2.01 -2.75 3.17
N GLY A 88 2.77 -3.33 4.10
CA GLY A 88 3.10 -4.76 4.08
C GLY A 88 1.96 -5.74 4.38
N GLY A 89 0.77 -5.28 4.72
CA GLY A 89 -0.39 -6.14 4.98
C GLY A 89 -0.36 -6.92 6.32
N HIS A 90 0.50 -6.52 7.26
CA HIS A 90 0.69 -7.19 8.56
C HIS A 90 -0.23 -6.68 9.68
N ASN A 91 -1.22 -5.86 9.36
CA ASN A 91 -2.16 -5.36 10.37
C ASN A 91 -3.08 -6.49 10.86
N VAL A 92 -2.93 -6.89 12.12
CA VAL A 92 -3.65 -8.02 12.73
C VAL A 92 -5.16 -7.75 12.83
N SER A 93 -5.56 -6.49 13.06
CA SER A 93 -6.98 -6.12 13.24
C SER A 93 -7.76 -5.95 11.93
N GLY A 94 -7.14 -6.18 10.77
CA GLY A 94 -7.81 -6.08 9.46
C GLY A 94 -8.13 -4.66 9.00
N ARG A 95 -7.57 -3.61 9.65
CA ARG A 95 -7.78 -2.20 9.25
C ARG A 95 -7.07 -1.83 7.95
N ALA A 96 -6.19 -2.72 7.44
CA ALA A 96 -5.56 -2.56 6.13
C ALA A 96 -6.49 -2.89 4.96
N LEU A 97 -7.72 -3.32 5.24
CA LEU A 97 -8.78 -3.58 4.28
C LEU A 97 -10.10 -2.97 4.74
N CYS A 98 -10.98 -2.70 3.80
CA CYS A 98 -12.37 -2.31 4.04
C CYS A 98 -13.30 -3.10 3.11
N ASP A 99 -14.58 -3.11 3.41
CA ASP A 99 -15.62 -3.63 2.53
C ASP A 99 -16.19 -2.49 1.69
N ASP A 100 -16.54 -2.75 0.44
CA ASP A 100 -17.20 -1.85 -0.53
C ASP A 100 -16.48 -0.51 -0.82
N GLY A 101 -15.44 -0.15 -0.06
CA GLY A 101 -14.66 1.07 -0.20
C GLY A 101 -13.41 0.92 -1.06
N ILE A 102 -12.43 1.82 -0.87
CA ILE A 102 -11.14 1.82 -1.57
C ILE A 102 -10.00 1.42 -0.64
N VAL A 103 -9.15 0.50 -1.09
CA VAL A 103 -7.85 0.20 -0.47
C VAL A 103 -6.76 0.94 -1.24
N ILE A 104 -6.05 1.84 -0.58
CA ILE A 104 -4.84 2.48 -1.11
C ILE A 104 -3.66 1.56 -0.75
N ASP A 105 -3.19 0.81 -1.73
CA ASP A 105 -2.13 -0.17 -1.56
C ASP A 105 -0.76 0.42 -1.90
N LEU A 106 0.07 0.56 -0.88
CA LEU A 106 1.42 1.13 -0.96
C LEU A 106 2.50 0.04 -1.03
N SER A 107 2.12 -1.24 -1.11
CA SER A 107 3.07 -2.38 -1.04
C SER A 107 4.13 -2.36 -2.14
N GLY A 108 3.83 -1.73 -3.28
CA GLY A 108 4.77 -1.50 -4.39
C GLY A 108 5.77 -0.37 -4.14
N MET A 109 5.51 0.54 -3.19
CA MET A 109 6.35 1.70 -2.89
C MET A 109 7.44 1.32 -1.88
N LYS A 110 8.59 0.82 -2.37
CA LYS A 110 9.68 0.25 -1.55
C LYS A 110 10.95 1.09 -1.53
N GLY A 111 10.89 2.35 -1.95
CA GLY A 111 12.03 3.25 -1.97
C GLY A 111 12.62 3.45 -0.56
N ILE A 112 13.95 3.32 -0.46
CA ILE A 112 14.71 3.56 0.77
C ILE A 112 15.85 4.49 0.41
N HIS A 113 15.89 5.66 1.03
CA HIS A 113 16.96 6.62 0.92
C HIS A 113 17.62 6.82 2.28
N VAL A 114 18.92 6.53 2.35
CA VAL A 114 19.68 6.66 3.58
C VAL A 114 20.56 7.90 3.48
N ASP A 115 20.45 8.76 4.49
CA ASP A 115 21.33 9.90 4.72
C ASP A 115 22.34 9.53 5.82
N ALA A 116 23.49 9.06 5.39
CA ALA A 116 24.56 8.62 6.29
C ALA A 116 25.10 9.79 7.13
N LYS A 117 25.10 11.03 6.59
CA LYS A 117 25.61 12.23 7.28
C LYS A 117 24.72 12.60 8.46
N ASN A 118 23.41 12.50 8.30
CA ASN A 118 22.42 12.85 9.32
C ASN A 118 21.92 11.62 10.10
N HIS A 119 22.51 10.44 9.90
CA HIS A 119 22.10 9.17 10.54
C HIS A 119 20.59 8.91 10.44
N SER A 120 20.01 9.22 9.27
CA SER A 120 18.57 9.07 9.04
C SER A 120 18.28 8.29 7.78
N ALA A 121 17.10 7.69 7.71
CA ALA A 121 16.59 7.02 6.52
C ALA A 121 15.16 7.45 6.22
N ARG A 122 14.88 7.75 4.96
CA ARG A 122 13.52 7.92 4.44
C ARG A 122 13.08 6.62 3.80
N VAL A 123 12.03 6.03 4.33
CA VAL A 123 11.52 4.73 3.92
C VAL A 123 10.09 4.88 3.43
N GLN A 124 9.78 4.36 2.24
CA GLN A 124 8.42 4.32 1.73
C GLN A 124 7.61 3.22 2.42
N ALA A 125 6.30 3.43 2.53
CA ALA A 125 5.40 2.62 3.37
C ALA A 125 5.23 1.15 2.93
N GLY A 126 5.60 0.80 1.70
CA GLY A 126 5.59 -0.58 1.20
C GLY A 126 6.89 -1.35 1.46
N ALA A 127 7.96 -0.68 1.93
CA ALA A 127 9.20 -1.36 2.27
C ALA A 127 9.01 -2.22 3.53
N THR A 128 9.59 -3.41 3.49
CA THR A 128 9.64 -4.33 4.64
C THR A 128 10.90 -4.08 5.48
N LEU A 129 10.91 -4.60 6.71
CA LEU A 129 12.13 -4.59 7.53
C LEU A 129 13.30 -5.28 6.83
N GLY A 130 13.04 -6.38 6.12
CA GLY A 130 14.07 -7.05 5.32
C GLY A 130 14.60 -6.20 4.16
N ASP A 131 13.79 -5.32 3.57
CA ASP A 131 14.26 -4.37 2.57
C ASP A 131 15.20 -3.33 3.19
N LEU A 132 14.85 -2.85 4.39
CA LEU A 132 15.68 -1.92 5.16
C LEU A 132 16.99 -2.56 5.63
N ASP A 133 16.95 -3.78 6.15
CA ASP A 133 18.12 -4.50 6.62
C ASP A 133 19.12 -4.76 5.48
N ARG A 134 18.65 -5.15 4.30
CA ARG A 134 19.53 -5.29 3.13
C ARG A 134 20.23 -3.99 2.77
N ARG A 135 19.55 -2.84 2.90
CA ARG A 135 20.17 -1.52 2.66
C ARG A 135 21.17 -1.18 3.75
N ARG A 136 20.89 -1.50 5.01
CA ARG A 136 21.78 -1.29 6.15
C ARG A 136 23.05 -2.12 6.00
N MET A 137 22.95 -3.40 5.64
CA MET A 137 24.11 -4.27 5.39
C MET A 137 25.00 -3.74 4.25
N SER A 138 24.42 -3.20 3.20
CA SER A 138 25.19 -2.55 2.13
C SER A 138 25.96 -1.32 2.62
N LEU A 139 25.39 -0.58 3.58
CA LEU A 139 26.05 0.57 4.20
C LEU A 139 27.14 0.14 5.20
N ASP A 140 26.90 -0.89 6.00
CA ASP A 140 27.91 -1.48 6.90
C ASP A 140 29.12 -1.95 6.10
N TRP A 141 28.91 -2.52 4.89
CA TRP A 141 30.00 -2.86 3.98
C TRP A 141 30.78 -1.63 3.51
N LEU A 142 30.10 -0.51 3.19
CA LEU A 142 30.73 0.77 2.85
C LEU A 142 31.53 1.35 4.03
N PHE A 143 31.03 1.20 5.26
CA PHE A 143 31.75 1.56 6.48
C PHE A 143 33.00 0.71 6.70
N GLN A 144 32.92 -0.60 6.40
CA GLN A 144 34.09 -1.51 6.49
C GLN A 144 35.17 -1.17 5.45
N GLN A 145 34.80 -0.66 4.30
CA GLN A 145 35.71 -0.20 3.24
C GLN A 145 36.34 1.17 3.52
N GLY A 146 36.03 1.80 4.67
CA GLY A 146 36.57 3.12 5.02
C GLY A 146 36.00 4.28 4.23
N LEU A 147 34.94 4.04 3.46
CA LEU A 147 34.28 5.10 2.68
C LEU A 147 33.42 6.03 3.55
N TYR A 148 33.05 5.57 4.77
CA TYR A 148 32.40 6.38 5.79
C TYR A 148 32.96 6.02 7.18
N PRO A 149 33.29 7.00 8.05
CA PRO A 149 33.77 6.73 9.41
C PRO A 149 32.65 6.08 10.25
N ARG A 150 32.95 4.92 10.85
CA ARG A 150 32.12 4.36 11.92
C ARG A 150 32.18 5.31 13.11
N GLN A 151 31.08 5.91 13.50
CA GLN A 151 30.96 6.37 14.87
C GLN A 151 30.78 5.14 15.75
N ALA A 152 31.69 4.96 16.69
CA ALA A 152 31.56 3.94 17.72
C ALA A 152 30.22 4.16 18.44
N SER A 153 29.34 3.16 18.39
CA SER A 153 28.19 3.11 19.28
C SER A 153 28.73 3.24 20.69
N ALA A 154 28.36 4.32 21.38
CA ALA A 154 28.54 4.40 22.83
C ALA A 154 27.60 3.36 23.42
N ASP A 155 28.11 2.14 23.48
CA ASP A 155 27.47 1.03 24.13
C ASP A 155 27.88 1.01 25.59
N SER A 156 26.88 0.77 26.40
CA SER A 156 26.98 0.17 27.74
C SER A 156 27.53 1.02 28.87
N ARG A 157 26.63 1.51 29.67
CA ARG A 157 26.59 0.99 31.09
C ARG A 157 25.22 1.17 31.69
#